data_45d1697308aaf06a09108e48161c7e2f
#
_entry.id   45d1697308aaf06a09108e48161c7e2f
#
_cell.length_a   1.000
_cell.length_b   1.000
_cell.length_c   1.000
_cell.angle_alpha   90.00
_cell.angle_beta   90.00
_cell.angle_gamma   90.00
#
_symmetry.space_group_name_H-M   'P 1'
#
loop_
_entity.id
_entity.type
_entity.pdbx_description
1 polymer ?
#
loop_
_entity_poly.entity_id
_entity_poly.type
_entity_poly.pdbx_seq_one_letter_code
_entity_poly.pdbx_strand_id
1 'polypeptide(L)'
;ESPPLDGPPLDRPELAAPALDAVALNGADFGALNPDPQPTVVARWNELALQAIRADKPVPTVITRALHLAHAAMYDTWAAFDPIAKGAYTDLRRSSLTPQRTIERAISHAAHSVLSTVFPHHSDRFDDLLEQLGFDSARHPMARFGRQVAESVLSARAEDGSNAGNGYDDPSGYASINQEGSGEFDPNRWTPLRIPNGTAVDENGIPIATDDPSTYTLQSPLTPHWGDVTPFAISDGAAFRPVAPPQLGDFSVYSDATGFTSTNDEAYRRQFTEVAAISATLTAEQKAIAEYWADGPLSSTPPGHWNEFAHDISAREEYGLADDVKMFFALNNALFDTGIA
;
A
#
# COMPACT_ATOMS: atom_id res chain seq x y z
N GLU A 1 -40.64 -12.28 24.10
CA GLU A 1 -40.81 -12.92 22.80
C GLU A 1 -40.64 -11.81 21.74
N SER A 2 -39.50 -11.80 21.04
CA SER A 2 -39.25 -10.90 19.94
C SER A 2 -39.83 -11.51 18.65
N PRO A 3 -40.44 -10.73 17.75
CA PRO A 3 -41.00 -11.25 16.52
C PRO A 3 -39.86 -11.70 15.56
N PRO A 4 -40.12 -12.70 14.70
CA PRO A 4 -39.13 -13.18 13.72
C PRO A 4 -38.89 -12.12 12.66
N LEU A 5 -37.61 -11.95 12.28
CA LEU A 5 -37.15 -11.10 11.17
C LEU A 5 -37.31 -11.85 9.85
N ASP A 6 -38.51 -11.87 9.27
CA ASP A 6 -38.76 -12.32 7.92
C ASP A 6 -38.71 -11.12 6.96
N GLY A 7 -37.50 -10.79 6.49
CA GLY A 7 -37.30 -9.95 5.32
C GLY A 7 -37.06 -10.83 4.07
N PRO A 8 -37.48 -10.41 2.87
CA PRO A 8 -37.23 -11.20 1.65
C PRO A 8 -35.71 -11.32 1.39
N PRO A 9 -35.25 -12.47 0.86
CA PRO A 9 -33.86 -12.65 0.52
C PRO A 9 -33.43 -11.60 -0.51
N LEU A 10 -32.31 -10.93 -0.23
CA LEU A 10 -31.69 -9.98 -1.14
C LEU A 10 -31.23 -10.74 -2.41
N ASP A 11 -31.87 -10.46 -3.54
CA ASP A 11 -31.39 -10.87 -4.86
C ASP A 11 -30.03 -10.21 -5.09
N ARG A 12 -28.96 -10.96 -4.84
CA ARG A 12 -27.61 -10.56 -5.26
C ARG A 12 -27.42 -11.05 -6.69
N PRO A 13 -26.93 -10.21 -7.62
CA PRO A 13 -26.38 -10.76 -8.85
C PRO A 13 -25.24 -11.71 -8.47
N GLU A 14 -25.36 -12.98 -8.85
CA GLU A 14 -24.27 -13.93 -8.78
C GLU A 14 -23.10 -13.38 -9.63
N LEU A 15 -22.14 -12.76 -8.96
CA LEU A 15 -20.80 -12.66 -9.50
C LEU A 15 -20.25 -14.08 -9.48
N ALA A 16 -20.37 -14.75 -10.62
CA ALA A 16 -19.69 -16.02 -10.85
C ALA A 16 -18.19 -15.75 -10.68
N ALA A 17 -17.66 -16.09 -9.52
CA ALA A 17 -16.22 -16.18 -9.32
C ALA A 17 -15.72 -17.20 -10.36
N PRO A 18 -14.68 -16.88 -11.15
CA PRO A 18 -14.04 -17.91 -11.95
C PRO A 18 -13.58 -19.00 -10.98
N ALA A 19 -13.89 -20.25 -11.31
CA ALA A 19 -13.42 -21.39 -10.56
C ALA A 19 -11.90 -21.33 -10.56
N LEU A 20 -11.34 -20.94 -9.42
CA LEU A 20 -9.92 -21.13 -9.13
C LEU A 20 -9.76 -22.63 -8.89
N ASP A 21 -9.43 -23.36 -9.97
CA ASP A 21 -8.90 -24.70 -9.81
C ASP A 21 -7.71 -24.59 -8.85
N ALA A 22 -7.81 -25.24 -7.70
CA ALA A 22 -6.75 -25.35 -6.74
C ALA A 22 -5.60 -26.12 -7.43
N VAL A 23 -4.69 -25.36 -8.06
CA VAL A 23 -3.41 -25.91 -8.53
C VAL A 23 -2.64 -26.27 -7.27
N ALA A 24 -2.67 -27.56 -6.96
CA ALA A 24 -1.82 -28.15 -5.95
C ALA A 24 -0.37 -27.76 -6.28
N LEU A 25 0.24 -26.93 -5.46
CA LEU A 25 1.69 -26.69 -5.44
C LEU A 25 2.40 -27.95 -4.92
N ASN A 26 2.30 -29.03 -5.66
CA ASN A 26 3.19 -30.16 -5.54
C ASN A 26 4.46 -29.82 -6.31
N GLY A 27 5.60 -29.84 -5.62
CA GLY A 27 6.92 -29.60 -6.20
C GLY A 27 7.14 -30.34 -7.51
N ALA A 28 6.85 -29.70 -8.60
CA ALA A 28 7.24 -30.13 -9.92
C ALA A 28 8.64 -29.57 -10.16
N ASP A 29 9.56 -30.50 -10.34
CA ASP A 29 10.92 -30.28 -10.80
C ASP A 29 10.87 -29.60 -12.18
N PHE A 30 10.96 -28.28 -12.25
CA PHE A 30 11.10 -27.53 -13.48
C PHE A 30 12.54 -27.65 -13.98
N GLY A 31 12.94 -28.87 -14.40
CA GLY A 31 14.19 -29.13 -15.06
C GLY A 31 14.30 -28.40 -16.40
N ALA A 32 15.25 -27.49 -16.45
CA ALA A 32 16.05 -27.08 -17.59
C ALA A 32 15.36 -26.99 -18.97
N LEU A 33 14.63 -25.90 -19.24
CA LEU A 33 14.43 -25.36 -20.59
C LEU A 33 14.32 -23.83 -20.51
N ASN A 34 15.36 -23.14 -20.90
CA ASN A 34 15.68 -21.71 -20.89
C ASN A 34 16.06 -21.14 -19.50
N PRO A 35 17.14 -20.36 -19.39
CA PRO A 35 17.34 -19.57 -18.20
C PRO A 35 16.16 -18.61 -18.09
N ASP A 36 15.42 -18.67 -16.96
CA ASP A 36 14.35 -17.73 -16.66
C ASP A 36 14.82 -16.32 -17.01
N PRO A 37 14.02 -15.52 -17.75
CA PRO A 37 14.42 -14.17 -18.07
C PRO A 37 14.72 -13.45 -16.76
N GLN A 38 15.97 -12.96 -16.63
CA GLN A 38 16.38 -12.30 -15.39
C GLN A 38 15.49 -11.08 -15.17
N PRO A 39 14.99 -10.84 -13.96
CA PRO A 39 14.17 -9.68 -13.66
C PRO A 39 14.88 -8.39 -14.07
N THR A 40 14.13 -7.43 -14.62
CA THR A 40 14.69 -6.12 -14.98
C THR A 40 15.26 -5.41 -13.76
N VAL A 41 16.09 -4.40 -13.96
CA VAL A 41 16.61 -3.59 -12.84
C VAL A 41 15.47 -2.95 -12.03
N VAL A 42 14.34 -2.60 -12.69
CA VAL A 42 13.16 -2.03 -12.01
C VAL A 42 12.56 -3.02 -11.03
N ALA A 43 12.29 -4.24 -11.49
CA ALA A 43 11.78 -5.31 -10.64
C ALA A 43 12.73 -5.63 -9.47
N ARG A 44 14.04 -5.68 -9.72
CA ARG A 44 15.04 -5.90 -8.67
C ARG A 44 15.07 -4.80 -7.62
N TRP A 45 14.97 -3.53 -8.02
CA TRP A 45 14.89 -2.40 -7.10
C TRP A 45 13.58 -2.38 -6.34
N ASN A 46 12.47 -2.76 -6.99
CA ASN A 46 11.18 -2.89 -6.30
C ASN A 46 11.23 -3.99 -5.23
N GLU A 47 11.75 -5.18 -5.54
CA GLU A 47 11.87 -6.24 -4.53
C GLU A 47 12.74 -5.81 -3.34
N LEU A 48 13.82 -5.09 -3.59
CA LEU A 48 14.68 -4.60 -2.50
C LEU A 48 13.98 -3.53 -1.65
N ALA A 49 13.12 -2.70 -2.26
CA ALA A 49 12.25 -1.78 -1.55
C ALA A 49 11.23 -2.54 -0.66
N LEU A 50 10.59 -3.59 -1.19
CA LEU A 50 9.67 -4.43 -0.42
C LEU A 50 10.36 -5.13 0.77
N GLN A 51 11.61 -5.56 0.60
CA GLN A 51 12.40 -6.13 1.70
C GLN A 51 12.70 -5.08 2.79
N ALA A 52 13.01 -3.84 2.42
CA ALA A 52 13.19 -2.75 3.37
C ALA A 52 11.88 -2.45 4.13
N ILE A 53 10.75 -2.42 3.42
CA ILE A 53 9.41 -2.25 4.00
C ILE A 53 9.11 -3.34 5.04
N ARG A 54 9.33 -4.61 4.69
CA ARG A 54 9.12 -5.74 5.64
C ARG A 54 10.01 -5.64 6.87
N ALA A 55 11.21 -5.09 6.74
CA ALA A 55 12.15 -4.92 7.85
C ALA A 55 11.77 -3.75 8.77
N ASP A 56 11.50 -2.57 8.20
CA ASP A 56 11.25 -1.33 8.95
C ASP A 56 9.78 -1.19 9.38
N LYS A 57 8.84 -1.88 8.71
CA LYS A 57 7.40 -1.90 9.00
C LYS A 57 6.77 -0.50 9.11
N PRO A 58 7.01 0.38 8.15
CA PRO A 58 6.36 1.69 8.16
C PRO A 58 4.85 1.54 7.97
N VAL A 59 4.10 2.59 8.29
CA VAL A 59 2.64 2.58 8.10
C VAL A 59 2.27 2.58 6.61
N PRO A 60 1.14 1.98 6.20
CA PRO A 60 0.80 1.78 4.79
C PRO A 60 0.82 3.05 3.93
N THR A 61 0.39 4.17 4.47
CA THR A 61 0.40 5.48 3.80
C THR A 61 1.82 5.95 3.45
N VAL A 62 2.77 5.79 4.38
CA VAL A 62 4.19 6.09 4.15
C VAL A 62 4.79 5.15 3.11
N ILE A 63 4.36 3.87 3.10
CA ILE A 63 4.79 2.89 2.09
C ILE A 63 4.36 3.32 0.69
N THR A 64 3.08 3.72 0.51
CA THR A 64 2.61 4.18 -0.81
C THR A 64 3.45 5.35 -1.33
N ARG A 65 3.79 6.30 -0.46
CA ARG A 65 4.65 7.43 -0.82
C ARG A 65 6.07 7.00 -1.16
N ALA A 66 6.68 6.13 -0.40
CA ALA A 66 8.04 5.64 -0.64
C ALA A 66 8.15 4.93 -1.99
N LEU A 67 7.20 4.04 -2.30
CA LEU A 67 7.12 3.34 -3.57
C LEU A 67 6.85 4.30 -4.74
N HIS A 68 5.92 5.27 -4.57
CA HIS A 68 5.69 6.33 -5.55
C HIS A 68 6.98 7.08 -5.90
N LEU A 69 7.72 7.57 -4.91
CA LEU A 69 8.96 8.30 -5.12
C LEU A 69 10.01 7.49 -5.89
N ALA A 70 10.20 6.22 -5.50
CA ALA A 70 11.16 5.34 -6.13
C ALA A 70 10.80 5.07 -7.61
N HIS A 71 9.53 4.73 -7.88
CA HIS A 71 9.09 4.43 -9.24
C HIS A 71 8.95 5.67 -10.12
N ALA A 72 8.61 6.83 -9.56
CA ALA A 72 8.64 8.10 -10.27
C ALA A 72 10.07 8.47 -10.71
N ALA A 73 11.06 8.28 -9.85
CA ALA A 73 12.45 8.55 -10.20
C ALA A 73 12.99 7.57 -11.27
N MET A 74 12.62 6.29 -11.20
CA MET A 74 12.97 5.31 -12.23
C MET A 74 12.30 5.63 -13.56
N TYR A 75 11.01 5.99 -13.55
CA TYR A 75 10.26 6.37 -14.74
C TYR A 75 10.82 7.64 -15.38
N ASP A 76 11.04 8.70 -14.64
CA ASP A 76 11.55 9.97 -15.15
C ASP A 76 12.96 9.79 -15.75
N THR A 77 13.77 8.93 -15.11
CA THR A 77 15.08 8.58 -15.65
C THR A 77 14.97 7.87 -16.99
N TRP A 78 14.07 6.89 -17.11
CA TRP A 78 13.82 6.17 -18.38
C TRP A 78 13.20 7.10 -19.42
N ALA A 79 12.21 7.91 -19.06
CA ALA A 79 11.50 8.82 -19.95
C ALA A 79 12.44 9.85 -20.60
N ALA A 80 13.54 10.20 -19.93
CA ALA A 80 14.55 11.09 -20.50
C ALA A 80 15.22 10.52 -21.78
N PHE A 81 15.23 9.21 -21.94
CA PHE A 81 15.81 8.52 -23.10
C PHE A 81 14.75 8.08 -24.12
N ASP A 82 13.49 8.05 -23.74
CA ASP A 82 12.39 7.69 -24.63
C ASP A 82 11.99 8.89 -25.50
N PRO A 83 11.77 8.74 -26.83
CA PRO A 83 11.48 9.86 -27.72
C PRO A 83 10.07 10.45 -27.50
N ILE A 84 9.15 9.73 -26.88
CA ILE A 84 7.73 10.09 -26.74
C ILE A 84 7.36 10.39 -25.30
N ALA A 85 7.84 9.57 -24.36
CA ALA A 85 7.50 9.67 -22.95
C ALA A 85 7.90 11.04 -22.37
N LYS A 86 7.09 11.54 -21.45
CA LYS A 86 7.39 12.76 -20.68
C LYS A 86 7.61 12.36 -19.23
N GLY A 87 8.62 12.95 -18.60
CA GLY A 87 8.81 12.81 -17.15
C GLY A 87 7.64 13.43 -16.39
N ALA A 88 7.40 12.93 -15.20
CA ALA A 88 6.37 13.44 -14.29
C ALA A 88 6.89 14.65 -13.48
N TYR A 89 8.15 14.63 -13.11
CA TYR A 89 8.80 15.65 -12.28
C TYR A 89 9.96 16.35 -12.97
N THR A 90 10.42 15.84 -14.12
CA THR A 90 11.53 16.43 -14.88
C THR A 90 11.24 16.47 -16.37
N ASP A 91 11.75 17.52 -17.05
CA ASP A 91 11.76 17.63 -18.52
C ASP A 91 13.12 17.31 -19.11
N LEU A 92 13.98 16.61 -18.35
CA LEU A 92 15.33 16.26 -18.80
C LEU A 92 15.28 15.32 -19.99
N ARG A 93 16.16 15.56 -20.98
CA ARG A 93 16.24 14.75 -22.21
C ARG A 93 17.64 14.24 -22.44
N ARG A 94 17.71 13.03 -22.98
CA ARG A 94 18.93 12.34 -23.40
C ARG A 94 18.74 11.69 -24.77
N SER A 95 19.78 11.15 -25.32
CA SER A 95 19.72 10.46 -26.62
C SER A 95 18.97 9.14 -26.50
N SER A 96 17.97 8.94 -27.36
CA SER A 96 17.24 7.65 -27.47
C SER A 96 18.10 6.53 -28.05
N LEU A 97 19.29 6.85 -28.60
CA LEU A 97 20.27 5.87 -29.09
C LEU A 97 21.19 5.36 -27.97
N THR A 98 20.95 5.75 -26.72
CA THR A 98 21.75 5.29 -25.58
C THR A 98 21.53 3.79 -25.36
N PRO A 99 22.60 2.98 -25.22
CA PRO A 99 22.47 1.55 -24.96
C PRO A 99 21.68 1.27 -23.67
N GLN A 100 20.82 0.24 -23.70
CA GLN A 100 19.92 -0.12 -22.58
C GLN A 100 20.67 -0.24 -21.26
N ARG A 101 21.81 -0.96 -21.22
CA ARG A 101 22.61 -1.11 -19.99
C ARG A 101 23.07 0.25 -19.40
N THR A 102 23.23 1.26 -20.25
CA THR A 102 23.59 2.62 -19.80
C THR A 102 22.38 3.33 -19.18
N ILE A 103 21.18 3.10 -19.73
CA ILE A 103 19.91 3.57 -19.17
C ILE A 103 19.64 2.87 -17.83
N GLU A 104 19.80 1.55 -17.76
CA GLU A 104 19.66 0.74 -16.55
C GLU A 104 20.56 1.24 -15.41
N ARG A 105 21.80 1.64 -15.72
CA ARG A 105 22.69 2.27 -14.74
C ARG A 105 22.10 3.57 -14.19
N ALA A 106 21.56 4.43 -15.06
CA ALA A 106 20.97 5.68 -14.62
C ALA A 106 19.72 5.43 -13.73
N ILE A 107 18.84 4.52 -14.15
CA ILE A 107 17.65 4.08 -13.38
C ILE A 107 18.07 3.55 -12.01
N SER A 108 19.10 2.69 -11.97
CA SER A 108 19.57 2.11 -10.72
C SER A 108 20.10 3.16 -9.75
N HIS A 109 20.81 4.17 -10.23
CA HIS A 109 21.26 5.27 -9.35
C HIS A 109 20.12 6.21 -8.93
N ALA A 110 19.06 6.34 -9.71
CA ALA A 110 17.87 7.07 -9.30
C ALA A 110 17.13 6.31 -8.18
N ALA A 111 16.88 5.01 -8.38
CA ALA A 111 16.26 4.15 -7.37
C ALA A 111 17.08 4.12 -6.07
N HIS A 112 18.39 3.88 -6.18
CA HIS A 112 19.31 3.89 -5.04
C HIS A 112 19.21 5.19 -4.23
N SER A 113 19.25 6.35 -4.91
CA SER A 113 19.22 7.66 -4.22
C SER A 113 17.92 7.89 -3.47
N VAL A 114 16.78 7.54 -4.08
CA VAL A 114 15.48 7.66 -3.41
C VAL A 114 15.38 6.68 -2.25
N LEU A 115 15.69 5.40 -2.48
CA LEU A 115 15.54 4.36 -1.46
C LEU A 115 16.48 4.59 -0.27
N SER A 116 17.72 5.05 -0.50
CA SER A 116 18.64 5.40 0.59
C SER A 116 18.17 6.62 1.38
N THR A 117 17.36 7.50 0.78
CA THR A 117 16.74 8.64 1.48
C THR A 117 15.56 8.20 2.33
N VAL A 118 14.68 7.34 1.79
CA VAL A 118 13.44 6.93 2.49
C VAL A 118 13.66 5.75 3.45
N PHE A 119 14.69 4.93 3.21
CA PHE A 119 15.09 3.78 4.05
C PHE A 119 16.59 3.82 4.37
N PRO A 120 17.07 4.82 5.12
CA PRO A 120 18.50 5.04 5.32
C PRO A 120 19.24 3.88 6.01
N HIS A 121 18.54 3.09 6.82
CA HIS A 121 19.10 1.92 7.50
C HIS A 121 19.42 0.74 6.56
N HIS A 122 18.97 0.80 5.31
CA HIS A 122 19.19 -0.24 4.29
C HIS A 122 20.17 0.18 3.19
N SER A 123 20.86 1.31 3.34
CA SER A 123 21.75 1.87 2.31
C SER A 123 22.83 0.87 1.87
N ASP A 124 23.40 0.09 2.80
CA ASP A 124 24.40 -0.93 2.47
C ASP A 124 23.83 -1.99 1.51
N ARG A 125 22.57 -2.42 1.70
CA ARG A 125 21.91 -3.39 0.81
C ARG A 125 21.64 -2.79 -0.58
N PHE A 126 21.38 -1.50 -0.65
CA PHE A 126 21.20 -0.78 -1.91
C PHE A 126 22.54 -0.61 -2.64
N ASP A 127 23.64 -0.38 -1.91
CA ASP A 127 24.99 -0.36 -2.46
C ASP A 127 25.37 -1.74 -3.01
N ASP A 128 25.08 -2.83 -2.28
CA ASP A 128 25.30 -4.20 -2.72
C ASP A 128 24.61 -4.51 -4.05
N LEU A 129 23.39 -4.01 -4.26
CA LEU A 129 22.69 -4.22 -5.53
C LEU A 129 23.38 -3.44 -6.68
N LEU A 130 23.85 -2.21 -6.45
CA LEU A 130 24.63 -1.48 -7.46
C LEU A 130 25.91 -2.25 -7.84
N GLU A 131 26.61 -2.83 -6.87
CA GLU A 131 27.80 -3.64 -7.10
C GLU A 131 27.47 -4.90 -7.90
N GLN A 132 26.44 -5.66 -7.49
CA GLN A 132 25.97 -6.86 -8.21
C GLN A 132 25.59 -6.57 -9.66
N LEU A 133 25.04 -5.38 -9.94
CA LEU A 133 24.71 -4.91 -11.29
C LEU A 133 25.95 -4.42 -12.06
N GLY A 134 27.09 -4.24 -11.41
CA GLY A 134 28.29 -3.61 -11.97
C GLY A 134 28.07 -2.12 -12.26
N PHE A 135 27.30 -1.45 -11.40
CA PHE A 135 26.95 -0.02 -11.51
C PHE A 135 27.50 0.84 -10.35
N ASP A 136 28.37 0.29 -9.53
CA ASP A 136 28.97 0.89 -8.33
C ASP A 136 29.73 2.20 -8.54
N SER A 137 30.13 2.53 -9.79
CA SER A 137 30.89 3.74 -10.08
C SER A 137 30.05 5.00 -9.95
N ALA A 138 30.09 5.65 -8.79
CA ALA A 138 29.43 6.92 -8.51
C ALA A 138 29.89 8.09 -9.40
N ARG A 139 31.09 8.00 -10.01
CA ARG A 139 31.65 9.03 -10.91
C ARG A 139 31.14 8.91 -12.35
N HIS A 140 30.49 7.81 -12.68
CA HIS A 140 29.96 7.61 -14.05
C HIS A 140 28.93 8.72 -14.38
N PRO A 141 28.92 9.28 -15.62
CA PRO A 141 27.98 10.35 -15.98
C PRO A 141 26.52 9.97 -15.78
N MET A 142 26.15 8.72 -16.04
CA MET A 142 24.77 8.24 -15.84
C MET A 142 24.42 8.03 -14.37
N ALA A 143 25.39 7.74 -13.52
CA ALA A 143 25.19 7.75 -12.07
C ALA A 143 24.83 9.15 -11.55
N ARG A 144 25.53 10.17 -12.04
CA ARG A 144 25.19 11.57 -11.71
C ARG A 144 23.83 11.96 -12.26
N PHE A 145 23.49 11.53 -13.46
CA PHE A 145 22.20 11.80 -14.07
C PHE A 145 21.05 11.17 -13.28
N GLY A 146 21.15 9.89 -12.92
CA GLY A 146 20.13 9.23 -12.09
C GLY A 146 19.92 9.94 -10.74
N ARG A 147 21.00 10.32 -10.05
CA ARG A 147 20.92 11.10 -8.81
C ARG A 147 20.27 12.48 -8.99
N GLN A 148 20.56 13.16 -10.10
CA GLN A 148 19.91 14.43 -10.43
C GLN A 148 18.39 14.28 -10.60
N VAL A 149 17.95 13.22 -11.27
CA VAL A 149 16.51 12.92 -11.40
C VAL A 149 15.90 12.62 -10.04
N ALA A 150 16.54 11.78 -9.22
CA ALA A 150 16.09 11.47 -7.86
C ALA A 150 15.93 12.73 -7.00
N GLU A 151 16.92 13.63 -7.05
CA GLU A 151 16.88 14.92 -6.34
C GLU A 151 15.69 15.78 -6.79
N SER A 152 15.39 15.80 -8.09
CA SER A 152 14.23 16.53 -8.62
C SER A 152 12.92 15.98 -8.09
N VAL A 153 12.75 14.66 -8.06
CA VAL A 153 11.56 13.99 -7.51
C VAL A 153 11.42 14.26 -6.01
N LEU A 154 12.51 14.04 -5.25
CA LEU A 154 12.51 14.27 -3.79
C LEU A 154 12.21 15.74 -3.44
N SER A 155 12.81 16.68 -4.17
CA SER A 155 12.60 18.11 -3.96
C SER A 155 11.16 18.53 -4.29
N ALA A 156 10.60 18.02 -5.39
CA ALA A 156 9.22 18.30 -5.77
C ALA A 156 8.18 17.78 -4.74
N ARG A 157 8.56 16.78 -3.97
CA ARG A 157 7.70 16.15 -2.95
C ARG A 157 8.13 16.45 -1.52
N ALA A 158 9.07 17.38 -1.31
CA ALA A 158 9.56 17.71 0.02
C ALA A 158 8.49 18.35 0.91
N GLU A 159 7.65 19.20 0.32
CA GLU A 159 6.58 19.96 1.00
C GLU A 159 5.17 19.49 0.53
N ASP A 160 5.00 18.19 0.35
CA ASP A 160 3.76 17.61 -0.17
C ASP A 160 2.65 17.44 0.88
N GLY A 161 2.86 17.86 2.11
CA GLY A 161 1.92 17.72 3.22
C GLY A 161 2.12 16.44 4.05
N SER A 162 2.97 15.51 3.62
CA SER A 162 3.24 14.27 4.36
C SER A 162 4.03 14.46 5.66
N ASN A 163 4.65 15.62 5.85
CA ASN A 163 5.56 15.92 6.96
C ASN A 163 6.77 14.96 7.05
N ALA A 164 7.26 14.52 5.89
CA ALA A 164 8.36 13.55 5.81
C ALA A 164 9.65 14.04 6.50
N GLY A 165 9.93 15.36 6.45
CA GLY A 165 11.08 15.98 7.11
C GLY A 165 11.07 15.85 8.63
N ASN A 166 9.90 15.59 9.24
CA ASN A 166 9.73 15.38 10.68
C ASN A 166 9.23 13.94 10.97
N GLY A 167 9.66 12.96 10.18
CA GLY A 167 9.34 11.56 10.43
C GLY A 167 7.88 11.19 10.25
N TYR A 168 7.11 11.96 9.48
CA TYR A 168 5.67 11.77 9.24
C TYR A 168 4.79 11.98 10.49
N ASP A 169 5.31 12.69 11.50
CA ASP A 169 4.53 13.07 12.67
C ASP A 169 3.27 13.85 12.28
N ASP A 170 2.17 13.58 13.00
CA ASP A 170 0.89 14.23 12.71
C ASP A 170 0.88 15.72 13.13
N PRO A 171 0.81 16.67 12.18
CA PRO A 171 0.73 18.09 12.50
C PRO A 171 -0.70 18.55 12.82
N SER A 172 -1.74 17.71 12.61
CA SER A 172 -3.15 18.09 12.82
C SER A 172 -3.53 18.12 14.30
N GLY A 173 -2.78 17.43 15.15
CA GLY A 173 -3.10 17.26 16.56
C GLY A 173 -4.35 16.41 16.78
N TYR A 174 -4.70 15.53 15.84
CA TYR A 174 -5.87 14.65 15.98
C TYR A 174 -5.74 13.76 17.21
N ALA A 175 -6.79 13.76 18.03
CA ALA A 175 -6.95 12.84 19.15
C ALA A 175 -8.36 12.24 19.14
N SER A 176 -8.46 10.94 19.44
CA SER A 176 -9.77 10.31 19.60
C SER A 176 -10.50 10.89 20.82
N ILE A 177 -11.81 11.13 20.70
CA ILE A 177 -12.68 11.44 21.84
C ILE A 177 -12.81 10.20 22.74
N ASN A 178 -12.89 9.02 22.14
CA ASN A 178 -13.05 7.73 22.82
C ASN A 178 -11.72 7.21 23.39
N GLN A 179 -11.07 8.03 24.20
CA GLN A 179 -9.86 7.59 24.90
C GLN A 179 -10.21 6.80 26.16
N GLU A 180 -9.48 5.72 26.40
CA GLU A 180 -9.67 4.91 27.59
C GLU A 180 -9.45 5.74 28.86
N GLY A 181 -10.41 5.67 29.79
CA GLY A 181 -10.36 6.44 31.03
C GLY A 181 -10.81 7.90 30.94
N SER A 182 -11.15 8.42 29.77
CA SER A 182 -11.66 9.80 29.63
C SER A 182 -13.03 10.01 30.26
N GLY A 183 -13.84 8.95 30.41
CA GLY A 183 -15.24 9.01 30.82
C GLY A 183 -16.18 9.47 29.72
N GLU A 184 -15.68 9.79 28.54
CA GLU A 184 -16.45 10.19 27.36
C GLU A 184 -16.46 9.03 26.36
N PHE A 185 -17.64 8.76 25.77
CA PHE A 185 -17.79 7.76 24.73
C PHE A 185 -18.84 8.22 23.70
N ASP A 186 -18.39 8.35 22.45
CA ASP A 186 -19.28 8.61 21.31
C ASP A 186 -19.19 7.44 20.32
N PRO A 187 -20.26 6.62 20.18
CA PRO A 187 -20.28 5.48 19.26
C PRO A 187 -20.13 5.88 17.77
N ASN A 188 -20.32 7.15 17.45
CA ASN A 188 -20.15 7.70 16.10
C ASN A 188 -18.72 8.16 15.80
N ARG A 189 -17.81 7.96 16.72
CA ARG A 189 -16.41 8.36 16.61
C ARG A 189 -15.48 7.14 16.70
N TRP A 190 -14.33 7.27 16.06
CA TRP A 190 -13.31 6.23 16.11
C TRP A 190 -12.89 5.93 17.55
N THR A 191 -12.82 4.63 17.86
CA THR A 191 -12.37 4.13 19.16
C THR A 191 -11.06 3.36 18.98
N PRO A 192 -9.99 3.69 19.73
CA PRO A 192 -8.75 2.93 19.71
C PRO A 192 -8.98 1.47 20.08
N LEU A 193 -8.43 0.54 19.29
CA LEU A 193 -8.46 -0.88 19.62
C LEU A 193 -7.40 -1.20 20.67
N ARG A 194 -7.71 -2.16 21.53
CA ARG A 194 -6.74 -2.80 22.41
C ARG A 194 -6.00 -3.87 21.62
N ILE A 195 -4.75 -3.62 21.24
CA ILE A 195 -3.92 -4.54 20.49
C ILE A 195 -3.18 -5.45 21.47
N PRO A 196 -3.47 -6.78 21.50
CA PRO A 196 -2.79 -7.72 22.38
C PRO A 196 -1.26 -7.66 22.21
N ASN A 197 -0.54 -7.62 23.32
CA ASN A 197 0.94 -7.56 23.32
C ASN A 197 1.59 -8.94 23.62
N GLY A 198 0.79 -10.00 23.74
CA GLY A 198 1.26 -11.37 23.99
C GLY A 198 1.48 -11.71 25.45
N THR A 199 1.23 -10.79 26.40
CA THR A 199 1.35 -11.11 27.83
C THR A 199 0.16 -11.92 28.36
N ALA A 200 -0.98 -11.88 27.69
CA ALA A 200 -2.14 -12.73 27.93
C ALA A 200 -2.49 -13.51 26.66
N VAL A 201 -2.89 -14.77 26.82
CA VAL A 201 -3.34 -15.65 25.75
C VAL A 201 -4.63 -16.35 26.15
N ASP A 202 -5.44 -16.74 25.15
CA ASP A 202 -6.61 -17.58 25.34
C ASP A 202 -6.24 -19.07 25.57
N GLU A 203 -7.26 -19.93 25.68
CA GLU A 203 -7.09 -21.39 25.85
C GLU A 203 -6.34 -22.08 24.69
N ASN A 204 -6.26 -21.44 23.52
CA ASN A 204 -5.56 -21.92 22.32
C ASN A 204 -4.16 -21.31 22.16
N GLY A 205 -3.71 -20.48 23.13
CA GLY A 205 -2.45 -19.77 23.08
C GLY A 205 -2.45 -18.52 22.18
N ILE A 206 -3.62 -18.04 21.76
CA ILE A 206 -3.74 -16.84 20.94
C ILE A 206 -3.68 -15.59 21.82
N PRO A 207 -2.83 -14.60 21.52
CA PRO A 207 -2.76 -13.34 22.26
C PRO A 207 -4.12 -12.65 22.36
N ILE A 208 -4.52 -12.26 23.59
CA ILE A 208 -5.75 -11.52 23.86
C ILE A 208 -5.46 -10.26 24.67
N ALA A 209 -6.31 -9.24 24.49
CA ALA A 209 -6.40 -8.10 25.38
C ALA A 209 -7.45 -8.36 26.44
N THR A 210 -7.11 -8.17 27.72
CA THR A 210 -8.03 -8.30 28.85
C THR A 210 -8.37 -6.91 29.41
N ASP A 211 -9.05 -6.85 30.56
CA ASP A 211 -9.26 -5.58 31.27
C ASP A 211 -8.00 -5.09 32.01
N ASP A 212 -6.93 -5.90 32.03
CA ASP A 212 -5.62 -5.48 32.54
C ASP A 212 -4.85 -4.72 31.46
N PRO A 213 -4.56 -3.40 31.66
CA PRO A 213 -3.82 -2.59 30.70
C PRO A 213 -2.42 -3.11 30.35
N SER A 214 -1.85 -4.00 31.18
CA SER A 214 -0.55 -4.62 30.90
C SER A 214 -0.60 -5.66 29.75
N THR A 215 -1.80 -6.09 29.33
CA THR A 215 -2.00 -7.14 28.31
C THR A 215 -2.14 -6.62 26.89
N TYR A 216 -2.18 -5.30 26.69
CA TYR A 216 -2.38 -4.70 25.38
C TYR A 216 -1.65 -3.36 25.24
N THR A 217 -1.59 -2.89 24.01
CA THR A 217 -1.25 -1.51 23.66
C THR A 217 -2.44 -0.87 22.98
N LEU A 218 -2.78 0.38 23.34
CA LEU A 218 -3.84 1.10 22.63
C LEU A 218 -3.36 1.48 21.21
N GLN A 219 -4.23 1.27 20.24
CA GLN A 219 -4.00 1.69 18.88
C GLN A 219 -3.88 3.22 18.79
N SER A 220 -2.83 3.70 18.13
CA SER A 220 -2.68 5.11 17.76
C SER A 220 -3.26 5.37 16.38
N PRO A 221 -3.79 6.58 16.10
CA PRO A 221 -4.15 6.96 14.74
C PRO A 221 -2.92 6.89 13.82
N LEU A 222 -3.09 6.32 12.64
CA LEU A 222 -2.01 6.25 11.66
C LEU A 222 -2.15 7.43 10.68
N THR A 223 -1.18 8.35 10.70
CA THR A 223 -1.10 9.50 9.78
C THR A 223 -2.46 10.19 9.50
N PRO A 224 -3.17 10.72 10.53
CA PRO A 224 -4.50 11.28 10.36
C PRO A 224 -4.55 12.51 9.44
N HIS A 225 -3.41 13.15 9.18
CA HIS A 225 -3.26 14.25 8.24
C HIS A 225 -3.11 13.81 6.76
N TRP A 226 -3.12 12.50 6.47
CA TRP A 226 -2.74 12.02 5.13
C TRP A 226 -3.70 12.45 4.02
N GLY A 227 -4.96 12.71 4.33
CA GLY A 227 -5.94 13.25 3.39
C GLY A 227 -5.60 14.66 2.85
N ASP A 228 -4.66 15.37 3.49
CA ASP A 228 -4.17 16.69 3.07
C ASP A 228 -2.87 16.60 2.26
N VAL A 229 -2.31 15.40 2.08
CA VAL A 229 -1.13 15.20 1.22
C VAL A 229 -1.50 15.51 -0.22
N THR A 230 -0.62 16.24 -0.91
CA THR A 230 -0.82 16.56 -2.34
C THR A 230 -0.78 15.28 -3.17
N PRO A 231 -1.86 14.90 -3.86
CA PRO A 231 -1.89 13.69 -4.68
C PRO A 231 -1.03 13.82 -5.93
N PHE A 232 -0.90 12.72 -6.68
CA PHE A 232 -0.20 12.71 -7.96
C PHE A 232 -1.12 13.04 -9.14
N ALA A 233 -2.23 12.32 -9.30
CA ALA A 233 -3.12 12.44 -10.45
C ALA A 233 -4.54 12.89 -10.11
N ILE A 234 -5.07 12.58 -8.92
CA ILE A 234 -6.38 13.06 -8.49
C ILE A 234 -6.32 14.53 -8.08
N SER A 235 -7.44 15.23 -8.13
CA SER A 235 -7.48 16.69 -7.85
C SER A 235 -7.25 17.03 -6.39
N ASP A 236 -7.76 16.18 -5.48
CA ASP A 236 -7.61 16.30 -4.03
C ASP A 236 -7.98 14.96 -3.35
N GLY A 237 -7.59 14.77 -2.10
CA GLY A 237 -7.88 13.56 -1.32
C GLY A 237 -9.37 13.31 -1.05
N ALA A 238 -10.24 14.29 -1.24
CA ALA A 238 -11.68 14.15 -1.03
C ALA A 238 -12.44 13.79 -2.33
N ALA A 239 -11.75 13.74 -3.49
CA ALA A 239 -12.38 13.56 -4.80
C ALA A 239 -13.25 12.30 -4.90
N PHE A 240 -12.85 11.22 -4.22
CA PHE A 240 -13.55 9.93 -4.22
C PHE A 240 -14.07 9.54 -2.84
N ARG A 241 -14.19 10.50 -1.93
CA ARG A 241 -14.69 10.22 -0.58
C ARG A 241 -16.10 9.65 -0.63
N PRO A 242 -16.37 8.50 0.02
CA PRO A 242 -17.71 7.93 0.08
C PRO A 242 -18.69 8.81 0.85
N VAL A 243 -19.97 8.45 0.81
CA VAL A 243 -20.98 9.07 1.68
C VAL A 243 -20.55 8.93 3.15
N ALA A 244 -20.87 9.94 3.96
CA ALA A 244 -20.55 9.90 5.38
C ALA A 244 -21.15 8.64 6.04
N PRO A 245 -20.48 8.02 7.03
CA PRO A 245 -21.01 6.85 7.72
C PRO A 245 -22.31 7.21 8.45
N PRO A 246 -23.27 6.27 8.55
CA PRO A 246 -24.48 6.49 9.31
C PRO A 246 -24.19 6.67 10.80
N GLN A 247 -25.06 7.41 11.51
CA GLN A 247 -24.86 7.77 12.90
C GLN A 247 -25.94 7.15 13.81
N LEU A 248 -25.51 6.54 14.91
CA LEU A 248 -26.40 6.03 15.93
C LEU A 248 -27.14 7.21 16.60
N GLY A 249 -28.46 7.05 16.75
CA GLY A 249 -29.32 8.05 17.40
C GLY A 249 -29.77 9.21 16.48
N ASP A 250 -29.34 9.20 15.19
CA ASP A 250 -29.86 10.12 14.19
C ASP A 250 -30.96 9.43 13.36
N PHE A 251 -32.19 9.98 13.44
CA PHE A 251 -33.35 9.45 12.75
C PHE A 251 -33.64 10.16 11.43
N SER A 252 -32.75 11.01 10.96
CA SER A 252 -32.82 11.59 9.61
C SER A 252 -32.60 10.55 8.52
N VAL A 253 -33.06 10.85 7.30
CA VAL A 253 -32.92 9.94 6.16
C VAL A 253 -31.44 9.76 5.80
N TYR A 254 -31.05 8.52 5.61
CA TYR A 254 -29.75 8.10 5.14
C TYR A 254 -29.90 7.24 3.88
N SER A 255 -29.08 7.52 2.86
CA SER A 255 -28.96 6.70 1.65
C SER A 255 -27.52 6.25 1.49
N ASP A 256 -27.29 4.93 1.40
CA ASP A 256 -25.97 4.39 1.18
C ASP A 256 -25.55 4.46 -0.31
N ALA A 257 -24.32 4.06 -0.61
CA ALA A 257 -23.77 4.07 -1.96
C ALA A 257 -24.51 3.12 -2.93
N THR A 258 -25.30 2.16 -2.43
CA THR A 258 -26.12 1.24 -3.25
C THR A 258 -27.48 1.85 -3.59
N GLY A 259 -27.84 2.99 -2.99
CA GLY A 259 -29.16 3.62 -3.11
C GLY A 259 -30.19 3.08 -2.13
N PHE A 260 -29.80 2.19 -1.20
CA PHE A 260 -30.71 1.78 -0.14
C PHE A 260 -30.94 2.93 0.83
N THR A 261 -32.21 3.17 1.18
CA THR A 261 -32.63 4.30 2.04
C THR A 261 -33.27 3.78 3.33
N SER A 262 -32.83 4.33 4.46
CA SER A 262 -33.33 4.07 5.81
C SER A 262 -33.15 5.31 6.69
N THR A 263 -33.31 5.22 8.01
CA THR A 263 -32.75 6.23 8.91
C THR A 263 -31.27 5.97 9.18
N ASN A 264 -30.52 6.99 9.61
CA ASN A 264 -29.13 6.84 10.02
C ASN A 264 -28.99 5.77 11.13
N ASP A 265 -29.85 5.82 12.17
CA ASP A 265 -29.83 4.85 13.28
C ASP A 265 -30.03 3.41 12.80
N GLU A 266 -30.98 3.18 11.89
CA GLU A 266 -31.22 1.84 11.32
C GLU A 266 -30.05 1.38 10.46
N ALA A 267 -29.48 2.27 9.62
CA ALA A 267 -28.30 1.96 8.80
C ALA A 267 -27.09 1.62 9.68
N TYR A 268 -26.86 2.38 10.75
CA TYR A 268 -25.79 2.09 11.71
C TYR A 268 -25.93 0.70 12.31
N ARG A 269 -27.10 0.38 12.87
CA ARG A 269 -27.36 -0.94 13.50
C ARG A 269 -27.25 -2.09 12.52
N ARG A 270 -27.73 -1.88 11.28
CA ARG A 270 -27.66 -2.89 10.22
C ARG A 270 -26.21 -3.29 9.93
N GLN A 271 -25.26 -2.36 9.87
CA GLN A 271 -23.85 -2.68 9.63
C GLN A 271 -23.29 -3.63 10.69
N PHE A 272 -23.56 -3.40 11.97
CA PHE A 272 -23.12 -4.30 13.03
C PHE A 272 -23.78 -5.67 12.95
N THR A 273 -25.09 -5.71 12.68
CA THR A 273 -25.84 -6.97 12.53
C THR A 273 -25.32 -7.78 11.35
N GLU A 274 -24.99 -7.13 10.23
CA GLU A 274 -24.44 -7.76 9.04
C GLU A 274 -23.05 -8.36 9.30
N VAL A 275 -22.14 -7.61 9.93
CA VAL A 275 -20.82 -8.11 10.29
C VAL A 275 -20.93 -9.31 11.24
N ALA A 276 -21.79 -9.23 12.28
CA ALA A 276 -22.00 -10.33 13.22
C ALA A 276 -22.56 -11.58 12.53
N ALA A 277 -23.52 -11.42 11.62
CA ALA A 277 -24.10 -12.52 10.86
C ALA A 277 -23.09 -13.21 9.93
N ILE A 278 -22.28 -12.41 9.19
CA ILE A 278 -21.22 -12.95 8.34
C ILE A 278 -20.19 -13.70 9.18
N SER A 279 -19.72 -13.11 10.27
CA SER A 279 -18.74 -13.72 11.17
C SER A 279 -19.22 -15.05 11.74
N ALA A 280 -20.50 -15.15 12.13
CA ALA A 280 -21.09 -16.37 12.68
C ALA A 280 -21.22 -17.52 11.67
N THR A 281 -21.20 -17.23 10.37
CA THR A 281 -21.47 -18.20 9.30
C THR A 281 -20.31 -18.37 8.31
N LEU A 282 -19.10 -17.88 8.66
CA LEU A 282 -17.91 -17.97 7.80
C LEU A 282 -17.62 -19.42 7.38
N THR A 283 -17.56 -19.64 6.07
CA THR A 283 -17.07 -20.88 5.48
C THR A 283 -15.55 -20.98 5.58
N ALA A 284 -14.98 -22.17 5.38
CA ALA A 284 -13.54 -22.37 5.33
C ALA A 284 -12.88 -21.54 4.19
N GLU A 285 -13.54 -21.41 3.05
CA GLU A 285 -13.09 -20.58 1.93
C GLU A 285 -13.07 -19.10 2.29
N GLN A 286 -14.12 -18.57 2.91
CA GLN A 286 -14.15 -17.18 3.36
C GLN A 286 -13.09 -16.86 4.41
N LYS A 287 -12.77 -17.81 5.29
CA LYS A 287 -11.67 -17.67 6.25
C LYS A 287 -10.33 -17.62 5.53
N ALA A 288 -10.11 -18.49 4.52
CA ALA A 288 -8.88 -18.49 3.72
C ALA A 288 -8.73 -17.17 2.94
N ILE A 289 -9.80 -16.63 2.38
CA ILE A 289 -9.80 -15.32 1.71
C ILE A 289 -9.43 -14.20 2.69
N ALA A 290 -10.04 -14.19 3.89
CA ALA A 290 -9.72 -13.19 4.90
C ALA A 290 -8.25 -13.26 5.36
N GLU A 291 -7.71 -14.46 5.54
CA GLU A 291 -6.32 -14.70 5.91
C GLU A 291 -5.37 -14.23 4.79
N TYR A 292 -5.67 -14.55 3.54
CA TYR A 292 -4.89 -14.15 2.37
C TYR A 292 -4.76 -12.63 2.23
N TRP A 293 -5.85 -11.89 2.50
CA TRP A 293 -5.89 -10.43 2.38
C TRP A 293 -5.61 -9.69 3.70
N ALA A 294 -5.16 -10.41 4.73
CA ALA A 294 -4.94 -9.80 6.04
C ALA A 294 -3.83 -8.75 6.06
N ASP A 295 -2.81 -8.89 5.23
CA ASP A 295 -1.70 -7.93 5.02
C ASP A 295 -1.21 -7.23 6.29
N GLY A 296 -1.00 -8.01 7.35
CA GLY A 296 -0.65 -7.53 8.68
C GLY A 296 0.75 -6.92 8.78
N PRO A 297 1.17 -6.48 9.97
CA PRO A 297 2.41 -5.73 10.20
C PRO A 297 3.72 -6.45 9.86
N LEU A 298 3.69 -7.74 9.56
CA LEU A 298 4.87 -8.54 9.15
C LEU A 298 4.93 -8.78 7.63
N SER A 299 3.92 -8.33 6.89
CA SER A 299 3.86 -8.39 5.44
C SER A 299 4.43 -7.10 4.81
N SER A 300 4.45 -7.06 3.49
CA SER A 300 4.70 -5.82 2.72
C SER A 300 3.53 -4.85 2.74
N THR A 301 2.46 -5.15 3.52
CA THR A 301 1.18 -4.44 3.62
C THR A 301 0.43 -4.37 2.28
N PRO A 302 -0.82 -3.87 2.18
CA PRO A 302 -1.56 -3.86 0.92
C PRO A 302 -0.79 -3.23 -0.26
N PRO A 303 -0.10 -2.08 -0.12
CA PRO A 303 0.68 -1.53 -1.22
C PRO A 303 1.78 -2.46 -1.74
N GLY A 304 2.48 -3.15 -0.84
CA GLY A 304 3.50 -4.13 -1.23
C GLY A 304 2.91 -5.37 -1.89
N HIS A 305 1.77 -5.87 -1.42
CA HIS A 305 1.08 -7.00 -2.00
C HIS A 305 0.69 -6.75 -3.48
N TRP A 306 0.19 -5.56 -3.80
CA TRP A 306 -0.04 -5.17 -5.20
C TRP A 306 1.25 -5.13 -6.03
N ASN A 307 2.39 -4.76 -5.43
CA ASN A 307 3.69 -4.81 -6.10
C ASN A 307 4.17 -6.26 -6.31
N GLU A 308 3.85 -7.20 -5.42
CA GLU A 308 4.11 -8.64 -5.61
C GLU A 308 3.31 -9.18 -6.81
N PHE A 309 2.04 -8.81 -6.97
CA PHE A 309 1.29 -9.14 -8.19
C PHE A 309 1.93 -8.55 -9.45
N ALA A 310 2.46 -7.32 -9.39
CA ALA A 310 3.15 -6.74 -10.52
C ALA A 310 4.42 -7.52 -10.87
N HIS A 311 5.15 -8.06 -9.90
CA HIS A 311 6.28 -8.98 -10.15
C HIS A 311 5.83 -10.24 -10.88
N ASP A 312 4.74 -10.87 -10.43
CA ASP A 312 4.21 -12.09 -11.06
C ASP A 312 3.75 -11.81 -12.50
N ILE A 313 3.12 -10.65 -12.74
CA ILE A 313 2.72 -10.22 -14.08
C ILE A 313 3.96 -10.00 -14.96
N SER A 314 4.96 -9.27 -14.47
CA SER A 314 6.21 -9.01 -15.19
C SER A 314 6.90 -10.30 -15.60
N ALA A 315 7.02 -11.25 -14.68
CA ALA A 315 7.64 -12.55 -14.94
C ALA A 315 6.84 -13.39 -15.94
N ARG A 316 5.51 -13.48 -15.77
CA ARG A 316 4.63 -14.28 -16.61
C ARG A 316 4.55 -13.76 -18.04
N GLU A 317 4.50 -12.43 -18.21
CA GLU A 317 4.38 -11.77 -19.52
C GLU A 317 5.76 -11.45 -20.13
N GLU A 318 6.85 -11.87 -19.49
CA GLU A 318 8.23 -11.64 -19.91
C GLU A 318 8.53 -10.14 -20.22
N TYR A 319 8.09 -9.25 -19.33
CA TYR A 319 8.20 -7.81 -19.53
C TYR A 319 9.66 -7.35 -19.65
N GLY A 320 9.90 -6.45 -20.60
CA GLY A 320 11.17 -5.76 -20.76
C GLY A 320 11.25 -4.50 -19.88
N LEU A 321 12.40 -3.84 -19.91
CA LEU A 321 12.66 -2.64 -19.11
C LEU A 321 11.58 -1.56 -19.25
N ALA A 322 11.13 -1.28 -20.48
CA ALA A 322 10.15 -0.22 -20.75
C ALA A 322 8.76 -0.55 -20.19
N ASP A 323 8.39 -1.83 -20.22
CA ASP A 323 7.08 -2.28 -19.73
C ASP A 323 7.06 -2.26 -18.21
N ASP A 324 8.09 -2.77 -17.55
CA ASP A 324 8.23 -2.71 -16.10
C ASP A 324 8.26 -1.28 -15.57
N VAL A 325 9.06 -0.40 -16.18
CA VAL A 325 9.11 1.02 -15.79
C VAL A 325 7.70 1.64 -15.81
N LYS A 326 6.92 1.39 -16.86
CA LYS A 326 5.57 1.96 -17.01
C LYS A 326 4.57 1.32 -16.06
N MET A 327 4.60 0.00 -15.93
CA MET A 327 3.67 -0.75 -15.08
C MET A 327 3.85 -0.36 -13.61
N PHE A 328 5.07 -0.45 -13.08
CA PHE A 328 5.32 -0.11 -11.68
C PHE A 328 5.09 1.39 -11.40
N PHE A 329 5.41 2.28 -12.36
CA PHE A 329 5.09 3.70 -12.23
C PHE A 329 3.58 3.93 -12.13
N ALA A 330 2.79 3.36 -13.03
CA ALA A 330 1.33 3.51 -13.02
C ALA A 330 0.72 2.94 -11.73
N LEU A 331 1.13 1.73 -11.35
CA LEU A 331 0.66 1.07 -10.12
C LEU A 331 0.94 1.92 -8.88
N ASN A 332 2.19 2.34 -8.69
CA ASN A 332 2.57 3.02 -7.45
C ASN A 332 2.06 4.45 -7.36
N ASN A 333 1.75 5.10 -8.49
CA ASN A 333 1.00 6.36 -8.49
C ASN A 333 -0.46 6.15 -8.09
N ALA A 334 -1.10 5.11 -8.60
CA ALA A 334 -2.48 4.77 -8.21
C ALA A 334 -2.57 4.40 -6.73
N LEU A 335 -1.62 3.61 -6.21
CA LEU A 335 -1.55 3.26 -4.80
C LEU A 335 -1.32 4.49 -3.91
N PHE A 336 -0.47 5.42 -4.33
CA PHE A 336 -0.23 6.66 -3.61
C PHE A 336 -1.49 7.51 -3.52
N ASP A 337 -2.16 7.76 -4.65
CA ASP A 337 -3.40 8.51 -4.70
C ASP A 337 -4.54 7.83 -3.92
N THR A 338 -4.63 6.50 -3.99
CA THR A 338 -5.60 5.73 -3.20
C THR A 338 -5.33 5.82 -1.70
N GLY A 339 -4.08 5.89 -1.29
CA GLY A 339 -3.70 6.06 0.11
C GLY A 339 -4.04 7.45 0.67
N ILE A 340 -4.28 8.45 -0.20
CA ILE A 340 -4.67 9.81 0.16
C ILE A 340 -6.21 9.95 0.17
N ALA A 341 -6.90 9.30 -0.79
CA ALA A 341 -8.36 9.35 -0.95
C ALA A 341 -9.10 8.53 0.10
#